data_1288cf2f858d152297a895a850e1bf5f
#
_entry.id   1288cf2f858d152297a895a850e1bf5f
#
_cell.length_a   1.000
_cell.length_b   1.000
_cell.length_c   1.000
_cell.angle_alpha   90.00
_cell.angle_beta   90.00
_cell.angle_gamma   90.00
#
_symmetry.space_group_name_H-M   'P 1'
#
loop_
_entity.id
_entity.type
_entity.pdbx_description
1 polymer ?
#
loop_
_entity_poly.entity_id
_entity_poly.type
_entity_poly.pdbx_seq_one_letter_code
_entity_poly.pdbx_strand_id
1 'polypeptide(L)'
;MISRTYVNGVIAAKEKYFLGEKLLRLTETDAASALRALKESGFGGDSESAENGNFSTDEAETLIAAEEAKTNAFIREYAGSEAEREYFLSPLDCHNVKAYFKAKITGAEAAEMLAPEGAVPLKKIAEAFEKEDFSLLPA
;
A
#
# COMPACT_ATOMS: atom_id res chain seq x y z
N MET A 1 -6.79 -14.97 -18.63
CA MET A 1 -6.59 -15.47 -17.24
C MET A 1 -5.12 -15.90 -17.13
N ILE A 2 -4.37 -15.31 -16.21
CA ILE A 2 -2.94 -15.65 -16.01
C ILE A 2 -2.88 -17.02 -15.29
N SER A 3 -1.98 -17.92 -15.73
CA SER A 3 -1.89 -19.24 -15.12
C SER A 3 -1.31 -19.17 -13.71
N ARG A 4 -1.81 -19.97 -12.78
CA ARG A 4 -1.26 -20.05 -11.40
C ARG A 4 0.22 -20.42 -11.37
N THR A 5 0.66 -21.28 -12.30
CA THR A 5 2.08 -21.66 -12.42
C THR A 5 2.95 -20.45 -12.75
N TYR A 6 2.49 -19.58 -13.65
CA TYR A 6 3.20 -18.35 -13.98
C TYR A 6 3.27 -17.41 -12.77
N VAL A 7 2.13 -17.19 -12.09
CA VAL A 7 2.07 -16.33 -10.89
C VAL A 7 3.01 -16.83 -9.81
N ASN A 8 3.01 -18.15 -9.53
CA ASN A 8 3.94 -18.74 -8.56
C ASN A 8 5.41 -18.51 -8.94
N GLY A 9 5.75 -18.60 -10.23
CA GLY A 9 7.09 -18.28 -10.71
C GLY A 9 7.48 -16.81 -10.47
N VAL A 10 6.53 -15.89 -10.71
CA VAL A 10 6.74 -14.45 -10.46
C VAL A 10 6.91 -14.17 -8.96
N ILE A 11 6.09 -14.80 -8.10
CA ILE A 11 6.21 -14.67 -6.64
C ILE A 11 7.58 -15.20 -6.19
N ALA A 12 7.96 -16.41 -6.58
CA ALA A 12 9.26 -16.98 -6.22
C ALA A 12 10.44 -16.12 -6.66
N ALA A 13 10.35 -15.47 -7.82
CA ALA A 13 11.37 -14.54 -8.28
C ALA A 13 11.44 -13.26 -7.42
N LYS A 14 10.32 -12.84 -6.82
CA LYS A 14 10.25 -11.67 -5.93
C LYS A 14 10.65 -11.97 -4.49
N GLU A 15 10.48 -13.21 -4.01
CA GLU A 15 10.79 -13.60 -2.63
C GLU A 15 12.23 -13.26 -2.22
N LYS A 16 13.19 -13.32 -3.14
CA LYS A 16 14.59 -12.94 -2.89
C LYS A 16 14.79 -11.48 -2.50
N TYR A 17 13.81 -10.61 -2.83
CA TYR A 17 13.85 -9.19 -2.49
C TYR A 17 13.09 -8.86 -1.19
N PHE A 18 12.42 -9.84 -0.59
CA PHE A 18 11.74 -9.63 0.68
C PHE A 18 12.77 -9.45 1.80
N LEU A 19 12.51 -8.47 2.64
CA LEU A 19 13.44 -8.12 3.72
C LEU A 19 13.67 -9.26 4.73
N GLY A 20 12.58 -10.01 5.08
CA GLY A 20 12.69 -11.18 5.95
C GLY A 20 13.58 -10.92 7.18
N GLU A 21 14.59 -11.77 7.38
CA GLU A 21 15.55 -11.65 8.48
C GLU A 21 16.42 -10.39 8.40
N LYS A 22 16.55 -9.78 7.21
CA LYS A 22 17.31 -8.52 7.06
C LYS A 22 16.66 -7.38 7.84
N LEU A 23 15.33 -7.43 8.04
CA LEU A 23 14.61 -6.40 8.78
C LEU A 23 15.16 -6.23 10.21
N LEU A 24 15.48 -7.33 10.90
CA LEU A 24 16.07 -7.27 12.25
C LEU A 24 17.42 -6.55 12.23
N ARG A 25 18.24 -6.81 11.22
CA ARG A 25 19.55 -6.13 11.09
C ARG A 25 19.42 -4.64 10.84
N LEU A 26 18.38 -4.21 10.14
CA LEU A 26 18.12 -2.78 9.90
C LEU A 26 17.79 -2.02 11.20
N THR A 27 17.17 -2.69 12.18
CA THR A 27 16.88 -2.08 13.49
C THR A 27 18.13 -1.87 14.36
N GLU A 28 19.23 -2.54 14.04
CA GLU A 28 20.50 -2.44 14.76
C GLU A 28 21.48 -1.44 14.13
N THR A 29 21.11 -0.84 12.99
CA THR A 29 21.93 0.13 12.26
C THR A 29 21.41 1.56 12.44
N ASP A 30 22.24 2.56 12.12
CA ASP A 30 21.78 3.94 12.06
C ASP A 30 20.81 4.15 10.88
N ALA A 31 19.99 5.21 10.97
CA ALA A 31 18.93 5.49 9.99
C ALA A 31 19.44 5.62 8.54
N ALA A 32 20.61 6.23 8.34
CA ALA A 32 21.18 6.44 7.01
C ALA A 32 21.63 5.12 6.39
N SER A 33 22.27 4.24 7.19
CA SER A 33 22.69 2.90 6.77
C SER A 33 21.50 1.99 6.51
N ALA A 34 20.45 2.06 7.35
CA ALA A 34 19.21 1.32 7.16
C ALA A 34 18.51 1.73 5.85
N LEU A 35 18.40 3.04 5.59
CA LEU A 35 17.80 3.54 4.35
C LEU A 35 18.58 3.08 3.10
N ARG A 36 19.90 3.17 3.14
CA ARG A 36 20.75 2.69 2.03
C ARG A 36 20.51 1.21 1.75
N ALA A 37 20.50 0.37 2.78
CA ALA A 37 20.24 -1.05 2.65
C ALA A 37 18.84 -1.38 2.12
N LEU A 38 17.81 -0.59 2.51
CA LEU A 38 16.47 -0.70 1.96
C LEU A 38 16.45 -0.38 0.46
N LYS A 39 17.07 0.73 0.04
CA LYS A 39 17.18 1.12 -1.37
C LYS A 39 17.95 0.08 -2.19
N GLU A 40 19.07 -0.41 -1.70
CA GLU A 40 19.85 -1.49 -2.35
C GLU A 40 19.03 -2.79 -2.50
N SER A 41 18.07 -3.01 -1.62
CA SER A 41 17.09 -4.11 -1.73
C SER A 41 15.94 -3.82 -2.70
N GLY A 42 15.90 -2.64 -3.34
CA GLY A 42 14.84 -2.23 -4.26
C GLY A 42 13.55 -1.76 -3.59
N PHE A 43 13.61 -1.50 -2.27
CA PHE A 43 12.47 -0.97 -1.52
C PHE A 43 12.18 0.49 -1.93
N GLY A 44 10.92 0.82 -2.15
CA GLY A 44 10.49 2.15 -2.56
C GLY A 44 10.64 2.44 -4.07
N GLY A 45 11.16 1.50 -4.87
CA GLY A 45 11.35 1.69 -6.32
C GLY A 45 12.39 2.74 -6.66
N ASP A 46 12.18 3.46 -7.77
CA ASP A 46 13.09 4.49 -8.29
C ASP A 46 12.90 5.86 -7.60
N SER A 47 12.36 5.90 -6.38
CA SER A 47 12.21 7.16 -5.67
C SER A 47 13.58 7.78 -5.40
N GLU A 48 13.84 8.94 -5.99
CA GLU A 48 15.02 9.80 -5.76
C GLU A 48 14.93 10.46 -4.38
N SER A 49 14.87 9.70 -3.29
CA SER A 49 14.96 10.28 -1.97
C SER A 49 16.42 10.51 -1.59
N ALA A 50 16.65 11.69 -1.04
CA ALA A 50 17.93 12.37 -0.87
C ALA A 50 19.14 11.50 -0.53
N GLU A 51 20.21 11.67 -1.30
CA GLU A 51 21.57 11.19 -1.01
C GLU A 51 22.24 11.93 0.17
N ASN A 52 21.55 12.90 0.79
CA ASN A 52 22.16 13.91 1.67
C ASN A 52 22.13 13.58 3.17
N GLY A 53 22.03 12.31 3.58
CA GLY A 53 22.33 11.92 4.97
C GLY A 53 21.35 12.36 6.08
N ASN A 54 20.44 13.27 5.81
CA ASN A 54 19.39 13.70 6.73
C ASN A 54 18.05 13.09 6.28
N PHE A 55 17.74 11.94 6.81
CA PHE A 55 16.48 11.26 6.56
C PHE A 55 15.36 11.89 7.39
N SER A 56 14.38 12.49 6.71
CA SER A 56 13.20 13.06 7.34
C SER A 56 12.09 12.04 7.47
N THR A 57 11.16 12.28 8.39
CA THR A 57 9.93 11.46 8.52
C THR A 57 9.15 11.43 7.21
N ASP A 58 9.07 12.56 6.50
CA ASP A 58 8.33 12.66 5.24
C ASP A 58 8.95 11.81 4.12
N GLU A 59 10.29 11.68 4.11
CA GLU A 59 10.98 10.79 3.17
C GLU A 59 10.71 9.32 3.49
N ALA A 60 10.62 8.96 4.79
CA ALA A 60 10.23 7.62 5.21
C ALA A 60 8.80 7.27 4.75
N GLU A 61 7.87 8.17 4.99
CA GLU A 61 6.47 8.01 4.56
C GLU A 61 6.37 7.87 3.04
N THR A 62 7.11 8.68 2.28
CA THR A 62 7.14 8.61 0.82
C THR A 62 7.68 7.26 0.34
N LEU A 63 8.72 6.75 0.97
CA LEU A 63 9.31 5.45 0.63
C LEU A 63 8.35 4.30 0.92
N ILE A 64 7.67 4.33 2.06
CA ILE A 64 6.66 3.35 2.45
C ILE A 64 5.48 3.38 1.48
N ALA A 65 4.96 4.56 1.18
CA ALA A 65 3.85 4.73 0.25
C ALA A 65 4.19 4.21 -1.17
N ALA A 66 5.43 4.44 -1.64
CA ALA A 66 5.89 3.90 -2.91
C ALA A 66 5.94 2.37 -2.92
N GLU A 67 6.39 1.74 -1.83
CA GLU A 67 6.44 0.28 -1.73
C GLU A 67 5.04 -0.34 -1.60
N GLU A 68 4.14 0.30 -0.86
CA GLU A 68 2.73 -0.10 -0.80
C GLU A 68 2.07 -0.01 -2.18
N ALA A 69 2.31 1.06 -2.93
CA ALA A 69 1.80 1.22 -4.29
C ALA A 69 2.28 0.10 -5.22
N LYS A 70 3.57 -0.29 -5.14
CA LYS A 70 4.13 -1.43 -5.89
C LYS A 70 3.45 -2.74 -5.50
N THR A 71 3.25 -2.97 -4.21
CA THR A 71 2.60 -4.18 -3.71
C THR A 71 1.14 -4.25 -4.18
N ASN A 72 0.40 -3.16 -4.07
CA ASN A 72 -0.98 -3.06 -4.52
C ASN A 72 -1.10 -3.26 -6.04
N ALA A 73 -0.19 -2.67 -6.83
CA ALA A 73 -0.14 -2.89 -8.27
C ALA A 73 0.13 -4.37 -8.60
N PHE A 74 1.04 -5.01 -7.88
CA PHE A 74 1.34 -6.42 -8.05
C PHE A 74 0.11 -7.30 -7.74
N ILE A 75 -0.61 -7.02 -6.65
CA ILE A 75 -1.85 -7.73 -6.30
C ILE A 75 -2.89 -7.58 -7.42
N ARG A 76 -3.09 -6.35 -7.93
CA ARG A 76 -4.05 -6.10 -9.02
C ARG A 76 -3.72 -6.85 -10.30
N GLU A 77 -2.43 -6.96 -10.62
CA GLU A 77 -1.96 -7.62 -11.84
C GLU A 77 -2.02 -9.15 -11.73
N TYR A 78 -1.63 -9.71 -10.57
CA TYR A 78 -1.38 -11.14 -10.43
C TYR A 78 -2.39 -11.90 -9.58
N ALA A 79 -3.34 -11.26 -8.92
CA ALA A 79 -4.41 -11.96 -8.23
C ALA A 79 -5.19 -12.85 -9.21
N GLY A 80 -5.33 -14.12 -8.87
CA GLY A 80 -5.90 -15.14 -9.76
C GLY A 80 -7.42 -15.02 -9.93
N SER A 81 -8.08 -14.34 -9.02
CA SER A 81 -9.52 -14.10 -9.03
C SER A 81 -9.87 -12.74 -8.44
N GLU A 82 -11.11 -12.31 -8.68
CA GLU A 82 -11.64 -11.09 -8.08
C GLU A 82 -11.70 -11.21 -6.55
N ALA A 83 -12.14 -12.36 -6.05
CA ALA A 83 -12.19 -12.62 -4.61
C ALA A 83 -10.80 -12.54 -3.93
N GLU A 84 -9.74 -13.05 -4.58
CA GLU A 84 -8.38 -12.90 -4.08
C GLU A 84 -7.95 -11.42 -4.04
N ARG A 85 -8.25 -10.67 -5.08
CA ARG A 85 -7.96 -9.24 -5.13
C ARG A 85 -8.71 -8.47 -4.05
N GLU A 86 -10.00 -8.72 -3.90
CA GLU A 86 -10.83 -8.13 -2.85
C GLU A 86 -10.27 -8.47 -1.47
N TYR A 87 -9.92 -9.71 -1.22
CA TYR A 87 -9.36 -10.13 0.06
C TYR A 87 -8.10 -9.34 0.44
N PHE A 88 -7.15 -9.20 -0.48
CA PHE A 88 -5.90 -8.50 -0.20
C PHE A 88 -6.04 -6.97 -0.13
N LEU A 89 -7.00 -6.39 -0.85
CA LEU A 89 -7.19 -4.94 -0.90
C LEU A 89 -8.27 -4.43 0.07
N SER A 90 -9.07 -5.31 0.67
CA SER A 90 -10.11 -4.93 1.63
C SER A 90 -9.62 -4.11 2.84
N PRO A 91 -8.38 -4.27 3.36
CA PRO A 91 -7.89 -3.40 4.42
C PRO A 91 -7.85 -1.92 4.01
N LEU A 92 -7.55 -1.62 2.73
CA LEU A 92 -7.58 -0.26 2.19
C LEU A 92 -9.02 0.28 2.13
N ASP A 93 -9.97 -0.56 1.67
CA ASP A 93 -11.39 -0.18 1.63
C ASP A 93 -11.92 0.09 3.04
N CYS A 94 -11.61 -0.77 4.01
CA CYS A 94 -11.98 -0.56 5.41
C CYS A 94 -11.36 0.73 5.98
N HIS A 95 -10.12 1.03 5.63
CA HIS A 95 -9.48 2.28 6.06
C HIS A 95 -10.22 3.48 5.45
N ASN A 96 -10.50 3.47 4.16
CA ASN A 96 -11.15 4.56 3.46
C ASN A 96 -12.58 4.81 3.98
N VAL A 97 -13.35 3.74 4.23
CA VAL A 97 -14.68 3.86 4.85
C VAL A 97 -14.57 4.50 6.25
N LYS A 98 -13.60 4.08 7.07
CA LYS A 98 -13.36 4.70 8.39
C LYS A 98 -12.94 6.16 8.28
N ALA A 99 -12.13 6.52 7.29
CA ALA A 99 -11.72 7.90 7.03
C ALA A 99 -12.93 8.80 6.73
N TYR A 100 -13.86 8.34 5.89
CA TYR A 100 -15.10 9.07 5.63
C TYR A 100 -15.99 9.21 6.87
N PHE A 101 -16.15 8.16 7.69
CA PHE A 101 -16.87 8.27 8.95
C PHE A 101 -16.22 9.27 9.89
N LYS A 102 -14.89 9.22 10.03
CA LYS A 102 -14.14 10.15 10.87
C LYS A 102 -14.31 11.58 10.39
N ALA A 103 -14.19 11.83 9.09
CA ALA A 103 -14.41 13.13 8.49
C ALA A 103 -15.81 13.67 8.80
N LYS A 104 -16.85 12.84 8.64
CA LYS A 104 -18.24 13.21 8.94
C LYS A 104 -18.46 13.58 10.41
N ILE A 105 -17.77 12.91 11.32
CA ILE A 105 -17.89 13.17 12.76
C ILE A 105 -17.10 14.42 13.19
N THR A 106 -15.89 14.59 12.63
CA THR A 106 -14.97 15.66 13.07
C THR A 106 -15.11 16.94 12.27
N GLY A 107 -15.82 16.92 11.14
CA GLY A 107 -15.88 18.04 10.20
C GLY A 107 -14.58 18.28 9.40
N ALA A 108 -13.67 17.32 9.42
CA ALA A 108 -12.42 17.37 8.64
C ALA A 108 -12.63 16.91 7.20
N GLU A 109 -11.68 17.22 6.32
CA GLU A 109 -11.70 16.75 4.93
C GLU A 109 -11.28 15.27 4.87
N ALA A 110 -12.13 14.42 4.30
CA ALA A 110 -11.84 13.00 4.16
C ALA A 110 -10.58 12.76 3.31
N ALA A 111 -10.36 13.60 2.29
CA ALA A 111 -9.24 13.46 1.35
C ALA A 111 -7.86 13.42 2.02
N GLU A 112 -7.69 14.11 3.15
CA GLU A 112 -6.43 14.12 3.90
C GLU A 112 -6.13 12.81 4.65
N MET A 113 -7.15 11.94 4.78
CA MET A 113 -7.07 10.71 5.55
C MET A 113 -7.19 9.45 4.70
N LEU A 114 -7.38 9.60 3.38
CA LEU A 114 -7.58 8.44 2.50
C LEU A 114 -6.28 7.69 2.22
N ALA A 115 -6.36 6.37 2.30
CA ALA A 115 -5.37 5.46 1.72
C ALA A 115 -5.57 5.35 0.19
N PRO A 116 -4.62 4.76 -0.54
CA PRO A 116 -4.82 4.40 -1.93
C PRO A 116 -6.11 3.58 -2.13
N GLU A 117 -6.64 3.64 -3.37
CA GLU A 117 -7.83 2.88 -3.73
C GLU A 117 -7.65 1.38 -3.46
N GLY A 118 -8.60 0.78 -2.79
CA GLY A 118 -8.66 -0.64 -2.51
C GLY A 118 -9.27 -1.46 -3.66
N ALA A 119 -10.10 -2.42 -3.36
CA ALA A 119 -10.91 -3.14 -4.34
C ALA A 119 -12.11 -2.30 -4.79
N VAL A 120 -12.61 -1.44 -3.90
CA VAL A 120 -13.73 -0.53 -4.16
C VAL A 120 -13.19 0.83 -4.60
N PRO A 121 -13.66 1.38 -5.75
CA PRO A 121 -13.27 2.72 -6.17
C PRO A 121 -13.59 3.78 -5.11
N LEU A 122 -12.64 4.67 -4.80
CA LEU A 122 -12.82 5.77 -3.84
C LEU A 122 -14.06 6.61 -4.14
N LYS A 123 -14.33 6.86 -5.44
CA LYS A 123 -15.52 7.57 -5.88
C LYS A 123 -16.82 6.90 -5.44
N LYS A 124 -16.84 5.55 -5.43
CA LYS A 124 -18.02 4.78 -5.03
C LYS A 124 -18.22 4.86 -3.51
N ILE A 125 -17.13 4.87 -2.74
CA ILE A 125 -17.18 5.10 -1.29
C ILE A 125 -17.70 6.52 -1.02
N ALA A 126 -17.16 7.54 -1.69
CA ALA A 126 -17.63 8.93 -1.55
C ALA A 126 -19.13 9.04 -1.83
N GLU A 127 -19.60 8.47 -2.93
CA GLU A 127 -21.02 8.48 -3.34
C GLU A 127 -21.93 7.83 -2.28
N ALA A 128 -21.50 6.71 -1.67
CA ALA A 128 -22.24 6.06 -0.61
C ALA A 128 -22.43 6.97 0.62
N PHE A 129 -21.40 7.74 0.97
CA PHE A 129 -21.46 8.70 2.07
C PHE A 129 -22.27 9.95 1.74
N GLU A 130 -22.17 10.47 0.53
CA GLU A 130 -22.95 11.63 0.07
C GLU A 130 -24.46 11.33 0.03
N LYS A 131 -24.80 10.13 -0.45
CA LYS A 131 -26.21 9.68 -0.56
C LYS A 131 -26.76 9.05 0.72
N GLU A 132 -25.89 8.81 1.70
CA GLU A 132 -26.21 8.01 2.92
C GLU A 132 -26.76 6.62 2.57
N ASP A 133 -26.35 6.08 1.42
CA ASP A 133 -26.77 4.77 0.92
C ASP A 133 -25.58 3.80 0.86
N PHE A 134 -25.41 3.05 1.93
CA PHE A 134 -24.33 2.06 2.05
C PHE A 134 -24.59 0.75 1.31
N SER A 135 -25.78 0.58 0.73
CA SER A 135 -26.05 -0.57 -0.16
C SER A 135 -25.25 -0.49 -1.48
N LEU A 136 -24.68 0.67 -1.78
CA LEU A 136 -23.76 0.88 -2.90
C LEU A 136 -22.40 0.21 -2.69
N LEU A 137 -22.04 -0.13 -1.46
CA LEU A 137 -20.79 -0.82 -1.13
C LEU A 137 -20.98 -2.34 -1.18
N PRO A 138 -19.92 -3.11 -1.48
CA PRO A 138 -19.96 -4.57 -1.39
C PRO A 138 -20.33 -5.04 0.03
N ALA A 139 -21.03 -6.17 0.10
CA ALA A 139 -21.40 -6.79 1.37
C ALA A 139 -20.19 -7.46 2.03
#